data_a2407c0ac6a527deaa40450712ea86f1
#
_entry.id   a2407c0ac6a527deaa40450712ea86f1
#
_cell.length_a   1.000
_cell.length_b   1.000
_cell.length_c   1.000
_cell.angle_alpha   90.00
_cell.angle_beta   90.00
_cell.angle_gamma   90.00
#
_symmetry.space_group_name_H-M   'P 1'
#
loop_
_entity.id
_entity.type
_entity.pdbx_description
1 polymer ?
#
loop_
_entity_poly.entity_id
_entity_poly.type
_entity_poly.pdbx_seq_one_letter_code
_entity_poly.pdbx_strand_id
1 'polypeptide(L)'
;MVDLHVHSTCSDGTFTPEELVDYAIQKGLTAFALTDHDTVNGLDRAIRYAEELRQAQAAGSSLPTASVSDADASMPQVPEVIPGIELSTEYQGKDIHMVGLFIDYRQPEFAHYLEDFIRSRENRNEKMCALLREHDIDITYEALLAEFPGAVITRAHFARYLLSHGYIQSMKEAFDRYVGDHCPCFVPREKVTPAQAVELILGAGGVPVLAHPILYHMSDDRLDTLVAELKKIGLVGIEAIYSTYNTAEERQIRGLASKYDLKISGGSDFHGANKPKIDLGTGWGKLYVPDEVLENLRPEKK
;
A
#
# COMPACT_ATOMS: atom_id res chain seq x y z
N MET A 1 -4.88 17.52 5.59
CA MET A 1 -4.32 16.71 4.45
C MET A 1 -4.12 15.30 4.91
N VAL A 2 -4.49 14.30 4.10
CA VAL A 2 -4.38 12.89 4.42
C VAL A 2 -3.47 12.14 3.43
N ASP A 3 -3.05 10.91 3.79
CA ASP A 3 -2.37 9.98 2.91
C ASP A 3 -3.00 8.58 3.09
N LEU A 4 -3.72 8.08 2.09
CA LEU A 4 -4.51 6.87 2.23
C LEU A 4 -3.84 5.62 1.63
N HIS A 5 -2.52 5.71 1.36
CA HIS A 5 -1.74 4.60 0.81
C HIS A 5 -0.29 4.66 1.31
N VAL A 6 0.02 3.91 2.38
CA VAL A 6 1.32 3.97 3.07
C VAL A 6 1.75 2.58 3.50
N HIS A 7 3.06 2.27 3.36
CA HIS A 7 3.66 0.98 3.68
C HIS A 7 4.69 1.08 4.79
N SER A 8 4.67 0.09 5.69
CA SER A 8 5.65 -0.07 6.78
C SER A 8 6.63 -1.22 6.54
N THR A 9 7.51 -1.45 7.52
CA THR A 9 8.39 -2.62 7.55
C THR A 9 7.65 -3.95 7.73
N CYS A 10 6.35 -3.95 7.95
CA CYS A 10 5.54 -5.17 7.96
C CYS A 10 5.29 -5.71 6.55
N SER A 11 5.45 -4.88 5.52
CA SER A 11 5.60 -5.29 4.13
C SER A 11 6.92 -4.77 3.57
N ASP A 12 6.92 -3.90 2.60
CA ASP A 12 8.12 -3.42 1.90
C ASP A 12 8.42 -1.93 2.06
N GLY A 13 7.86 -1.29 3.05
CA GLY A 13 8.32 0.00 3.54
C GLY A 13 9.63 -0.12 4.33
N THR A 14 10.23 1.02 4.66
CA THR A 14 11.47 1.06 5.47
C THR A 14 11.30 1.75 6.81
N PHE A 15 10.12 2.25 7.10
CA PHE A 15 9.73 2.82 8.39
C PHE A 15 8.91 1.80 9.18
N THR A 16 9.17 1.67 10.47
CA THR A 16 8.29 0.91 11.36
C THR A 16 6.92 1.58 11.46
N PRO A 17 5.87 0.85 11.87
CA PRO A 17 4.55 1.46 12.08
C PRO A 17 4.58 2.68 13.00
N GLU A 18 5.41 2.65 14.05
CA GLU A 18 5.59 3.76 14.99
C GLU A 18 6.30 4.96 14.35
N GLU A 19 7.38 4.71 13.61
CA GLU A 19 8.11 5.77 12.87
C GLU A 19 7.21 6.44 11.82
N LEU A 20 6.27 5.72 11.22
CA LEU A 20 5.29 6.31 10.30
C LEU A 20 4.36 7.29 11.02
N VAL A 21 3.92 6.98 12.24
CA VAL A 21 3.12 7.92 13.05
C VAL A 21 3.92 9.19 13.36
N ASP A 22 5.17 9.04 13.80
CA ASP A 22 6.04 10.18 14.07
C ASP A 22 6.29 11.03 12.82
N TYR A 23 6.49 10.37 11.68
CA TYR A 23 6.73 11.05 10.42
C TYR A 23 5.46 11.75 9.90
N ALA A 24 4.29 11.14 10.08
CA ALA A 24 3.01 11.77 9.75
C ALA A 24 2.73 13.02 10.61
N ILE A 25 3.12 13.01 11.90
CA ILE A 25 3.09 14.20 12.76
C ILE A 25 4.00 15.31 12.18
N GLN A 26 5.24 14.96 11.82
CA GLN A 26 6.19 15.92 11.23
C GLN A 26 5.69 16.50 9.91
N LYS A 27 4.95 15.72 9.12
CA LYS A 27 4.33 16.15 7.85
C LYS A 27 3.03 16.93 8.03
N GLY A 28 2.50 16.99 9.25
CA GLY A 28 1.22 17.67 9.55
C GLY A 28 0.02 16.97 8.91
N LEU A 29 0.07 15.64 8.75
CA LEU A 29 -1.07 14.87 8.29
C LEU A 29 -2.16 14.83 9.36
N THR A 30 -3.41 14.97 8.94
CA THR A 30 -4.58 14.77 9.81
C THR A 30 -4.94 13.31 9.97
N ALA A 31 -4.65 12.50 8.92
CA ALA A 31 -4.79 11.05 8.95
C ALA A 31 -3.87 10.39 7.92
N PHE A 32 -3.55 9.11 8.15
CA PHE A 32 -3.00 8.25 7.11
C PHE A 32 -3.56 6.83 7.23
N ALA A 33 -3.65 6.12 6.11
CA ALA A 33 -4.00 4.70 6.11
C ALA A 33 -2.73 3.85 6.02
N LEU A 34 -2.54 2.94 6.97
CA LEU A 34 -1.50 1.93 6.88
C LEU A 34 -2.03 0.76 6.06
N THR A 35 -1.46 0.55 4.88
CA THR A 35 -1.96 -0.35 3.85
C THR A 35 -0.91 -1.35 3.40
N ASP A 36 -0.21 -1.97 4.34
CA ASP A 36 0.82 -2.96 4.07
C ASP A 36 0.34 -4.08 3.14
N HIS A 37 1.22 -4.57 2.25
CA HIS A 37 0.90 -5.62 1.30
C HIS A 37 0.54 -6.95 1.97
N ASP A 38 -0.69 -7.42 1.79
CA ASP A 38 -1.24 -8.70 2.24
C ASP A 38 -1.02 -8.99 3.74
N THR A 39 -0.89 -7.95 4.57
CA THR A 39 -0.71 -8.10 6.02
C THR A 39 -1.36 -6.97 6.80
N VAL A 40 -1.77 -7.27 8.02
CA VAL A 40 -2.31 -6.31 9.00
C VAL A 40 -1.43 -6.19 10.25
N ASN A 41 -0.24 -6.80 10.24
CA ASN A 41 0.63 -6.92 11.42
C ASN A 41 1.13 -5.56 11.95
N GLY A 42 1.13 -4.51 11.13
CA GLY A 42 1.50 -3.15 11.52
C GLY A 42 0.39 -2.37 12.22
N LEU A 43 -0.87 -2.75 12.01
CA LEU A 43 -2.03 -1.94 12.40
C LEU A 43 -2.13 -1.71 13.91
N ASP A 44 -2.09 -2.78 14.71
CA ASP A 44 -2.18 -2.66 16.18
C ASP A 44 -1.04 -1.82 16.75
N ARG A 45 0.15 -1.89 16.16
CA ARG A 45 1.33 -1.12 16.57
C ARG A 45 1.13 0.36 16.31
N ALA A 46 0.80 0.74 15.07
CA ALA A 46 0.58 2.13 14.68
C ALA A 46 -0.59 2.77 15.43
N ILE A 47 -1.73 2.06 15.51
CA ILE A 47 -2.96 2.57 16.17
C ILE A 47 -2.70 2.79 17.67
N ARG A 48 -2.13 1.79 18.35
CA ARG A 48 -1.83 1.89 19.78
C ARG A 48 -0.82 3.02 20.07
N TYR A 49 0.24 3.11 19.27
CA TYR A 49 1.25 4.16 19.46
C TYR A 49 0.66 5.57 19.25
N ALA A 50 -0.16 5.76 18.21
CA ALA A 50 -0.86 7.02 18.00
C ALA A 50 -1.81 7.36 19.17
N GLU A 51 -2.46 6.38 19.77
CA GLU A 51 -3.34 6.57 20.93
C GLU A 51 -2.57 6.94 22.20
N GLU A 52 -1.44 6.28 22.45
CA GLU A 52 -0.50 6.60 23.53
C GLU A 52 0.01 8.05 23.43
N LEU A 53 0.37 8.50 22.21
CA LEU A 53 0.78 9.88 21.96
C LEU A 53 -0.35 10.89 22.20
N ARG A 54 -1.60 10.59 21.79
CA ARG A 54 -2.76 11.46 22.07
C ARG A 54 -3.02 11.60 23.57
N GLN A 55 -2.91 10.50 24.32
CA GLN A 55 -3.07 10.50 25.77
C GLN A 55 -1.96 11.32 26.45
N ALA A 56 -0.70 11.15 26.02
CA ALA A 56 0.43 11.93 26.52
C ALA A 56 0.27 13.43 26.22
N GLN A 57 -0.17 13.78 25.01
CA GLN A 57 -0.45 15.17 24.64
C GLN A 57 -1.56 15.79 25.49
N ALA A 58 -2.65 15.05 25.72
CA ALA A 58 -3.74 15.47 26.60
C ALA A 58 -3.29 15.67 28.08
N ALA A 59 -2.26 14.91 28.51
CA ALA A 59 -1.64 15.07 29.83
C ALA A 59 -0.57 16.18 29.89
N GLY A 60 -0.37 16.94 28.81
CA GLY A 60 0.56 18.08 28.75
C GLY A 60 2.00 17.71 28.38
N SER A 61 2.26 16.48 27.92
CA SER A 61 3.57 16.07 27.39
C SER A 61 3.78 16.62 25.98
N SER A 62 5.00 16.99 25.64
CA SER A 62 5.38 17.34 24.27
C SER A 62 5.45 16.09 23.40
N LEU A 63 4.94 16.19 22.17
CA LEU A 63 5.10 15.14 21.17
C LEU A 63 6.57 15.00 20.74
N PRO A 64 7.00 13.82 20.27
CA PRO A 64 8.34 13.62 19.70
C PRO A 64 8.45 14.36 18.35
N THR A 65 8.57 15.67 18.38
CA THR A 65 8.75 16.47 17.18
C THR A 65 10.18 16.93 17.06
N ALA A 66 10.78 16.72 15.89
CA ALA A 66 11.94 17.48 15.48
C ALA A 66 11.55 18.97 15.41
N SER A 67 12.46 19.83 15.84
CA SER A 67 12.34 21.28 15.88
C SER A 67 11.71 21.89 14.62
N VAL A 68 10.42 22.19 14.66
CA VAL A 68 9.80 23.09 13.68
C VAL A 68 10.03 24.51 14.20
N SER A 69 10.89 25.25 13.51
CA SER A 69 11.30 26.62 13.85
C SER A 69 10.35 27.71 13.31
N ASP A 70 9.09 27.41 13.02
CA ASP A 70 8.15 28.39 12.54
C ASP A 70 7.10 28.74 13.61
N ALA A 71 7.16 30.01 14.03
CA ALA A 71 6.38 30.61 15.13
C ALA A 71 4.87 30.75 14.85
N ASP A 72 4.33 30.14 13.78
CA ASP A 72 2.95 30.23 13.37
C ASP A 72 2.27 28.86 13.16
N ALA A 73 2.91 27.77 13.58
CA ALA A 73 2.35 26.43 13.44
C ALA A 73 1.37 26.13 14.60
N SER A 74 0.13 25.78 14.26
CA SER A 74 -0.79 25.11 15.17
C SER A 74 -0.06 23.93 15.85
N MET A 75 -0.35 23.67 17.14
CA MET A 75 0.23 22.52 17.87
C MET A 75 0.19 21.26 17.00
N PRO A 76 1.32 20.53 16.87
CA PRO A 76 1.35 19.31 16.07
C PRO A 76 0.26 18.36 16.57
N GLN A 77 -0.54 17.85 15.66
CA GLN A 77 -1.65 16.94 15.95
C GLN A 77 -1.24 15.52 15.65
N VAL A 78 -1.59 14.58 16.52
CA VAL A 78 -1.41 13.15 16.27
C VAL A 78 -2.42 12.71 15.20
N PRO A 79 -1.96 12.18 14.04
CA PRO A 79 -2.86 11.79 12.95
C PRO A 79 -3.77 10.64 13.33
N GLU A 80 -4.94 10.56 12.73
CA GLU A 80 -5.75 9.36 12.76
C GLU A 80 -5.06 8.27 11.92
N VAL A 81 -4.87 7.08 12.49
CA VAL A 81 -4.40 5.90 11.76
C VAL A 81 -5.62 5.13 11.27
N ILE A 82 -5.81 5.10 9.96
CA ILE A 82 -6.90 4.35 9.32
C ILE A 82 -6.45 2.90 9.13
N PRO A 83 -7.18 1.91 9.68
CA PRO A 83 -6.86 0.52 9.44
C PRO A 83 -7.11 0.16 7.98
N GLY A 84 -6.06 -0.28 7.30
CA GLY A 84 -6.09 -0.62 5.89
C GLY A 84 -5.24 -1.83 5.55
N ILE A 85 -5.28 -2.21 4.30
CA ILE A 85 -4.47 -3.26 3.68
C ILE A 85 -4.36 -2.99 2.19
N GLU A 86 -3.26 -3.37 1.54
CA GLU A 86 -3.18 -3.47 0.09
C GLU A 86 -3.08 -4.94 -0.32
N LEU A 87 -4.15 -5.47 -0.91
CA LEU A 87 -4.21 -6.84 -1.41
C LEU A 87 -3.66 -6.91 -2.82
N SER A 88 -2.62 -7.72 -3.02
CA SER A 88 -2.05 -7.97 -4.34
C SER A 88 -2.82 -9.09 -5.03
N THR A 89 -3.36 -8.82 -6.20
CA THR A 89 -4.20 -9.73 -6.99
C THR A 89 -3.70 -9.88 -8.42
N GLU A 90 -4.26 -10.82 -9.16
CA GLU A 90 -3.93 -11.03 -10.57
C GLU A 90 -5.20 -10.93 -11.44
N TYR A 91 -5.11 -10.19 -12.55
CA TYR A 91 -6.15 -10.10 -13.56
C TYR A 91 -5.54 -10.16 -14.96
N GLN A 92 -5.83 -11.24 -15.68
CA GLN A 92 -5.37 -11.47 -17.07
C GLN A 92 -3.84 -11.30 -17.24
N GLY A 93 -3.06 -11.88 -16.32
CA GLY A 93 -1.59 -11.84 -16.33
C GLY A 93 -0.98 -10.53 -15.83
N LYS A 94 -1.75 -9.65 -15.22
CA LYS A 94 -1.31 -8.39 -14.62
C LYS A 94 -1.49 -8.40 -13.11
N ASP A 95 -0.50 -7.89 -12.39
CA ASP A 95 -0.67 -7.57 -10.96
C ASP A 95 -1.61 -6.37 -10.82
N ILE A 96 -2.69 -6.56 -10.07
CA ILE A 96 -3.68 -5.54 -9.74
C ILE A 96 -3.74 -5.43 -8.23
N HIS A 97 -3.72 -4.21 -7.71
CA HIS A 97 -3.76 -3.99 -6.28
C HIS A 97 -5.11 -3.41 -5.84
N MET A 98 -5.59 -3.91 -4.70
CA MET A 98 -6.83 -3.46 -4.08
C MET A 98 -6.54 -2.94 -2.69
N VAL A 99 -6.72 -1.65 -2.46
CA VAL A 99 -6.64 -1.07 -1.13
C VAL A 99 -7.97 -1.27 -0.40
N GLY A 100 -7.93 -1.84 0.78
CA GLY A 100 -9.02 -1.88 1.73
C GLY A 100 -8.81 -0.81 2.80
N LEU A 101 -9.78 0.08 2.98
CA LEU A 101 -9.77 1.09 4.05
C LEU A 101 -10.83 0.76 5.09
N PHE A 102 -10.61 1.17 6.35
CA PHE A 102 -11.57 0.98 7.46
C PHE A 102 -11.90 -0.49 7.74
N ILE A 103 -11.01 -1.42 7.45
CA ILE A 103 -11.24 -2.85 7.66
C ILE A 103 -11.30 -3.18 9.16
N ASP A 104 -12.25 -4.04 9.54
CA ASP A 104 -12.21 -4.73 10.83
C ASP A 104 -11.30 -5.97 10.71
N TYR A 105 -10.00 -5.71 10.81
CA TYR A 105 -8.94 -6.71 10.65
C TYR A 105 -8.89 -7.76 11.78
N ARG A 106 -9.68 -7.59 12.84
CA ARG A 106 -9.79 -8.54 13.96
C ARG A 106 -10.86 -9.59 13.76
N GLN A 107 -11.64 -9.51 12.69
CA GLN A 107 -12.64 -10.51 12.37
C GLN A 107 -11.98 -11.85 11.99
N PRO A 108 -12.39 -12.98 12.62
CA PRO A 108 -11.79 -14.28 12.34
C PRO A 108 -11.89 -14.71 10.87
N GLU A 109 -13.03 -14.40 10.21
CA GLU A 109 -13.22 -14.71 8.80
C GLU A 109 -12.22 -13.95 7.92
N PHE A 110 -11.95 -12.67 8.22
CA PHE A 110 -10.96 -11.90 7.51
C PHE A 110 -9.56 -12.50 7.63
N ALA A 111 -9.16 -12.88 8.85
CA ALA A 111 -7.86 -13.51 9.09
C ALA A 111 -7.72 -14.83 8.31
N HIS A 112 -8.77 -15.66 8.30
CA HIS A 112 -8.76 -16.92 7.57
C HIS A 112 -8.62 -16.74 6.06
N TYR A 113 -9.36 -15.80 5.46
CA TYR A 113 -9.23 -15.50 4.02
C TYR A 113 -7.88 -14.87 3.69
N LEU A 114 -7.32 -14.03 4.58
CA LEU A 114 -6.00 -13.45 4.38
C LEU A 114 -4.89 -14.51 4.32
N GLU A 115 -5.04 -15.64 5.02
CA GLU A 115 -4.12 -16.78 4.92
C GLU A 115 -3.98 -17.30 3.48
N ASP A 116 -5.05 -17.30 2.68
CA ASP A 116 -5.00 -17.74 1.28
C ASP A 116 -4.16 -16.77 0.42
N PHE A 117 -4.27 -15.48 0.70
CA PHE A 117 -3.43 -14.46 0.04
C PHE A 117 -1.96 -14.63 0.41
N ILE A 118 -1.65 -14.83 1.70
CA ILE A 118 -0.29 -15.06 2.20
C ILE A 118 0.29 -16.33 1.55
N ARG A 119 -0.43 -17.43 1.60
CA ARG A 119 0.01 -18.73 1.04
C ARG A 119 0.27 -18.65 -0.47
N SER A 120 -0.60 -17.96 -1.21
CA SER A 120 -0.39 -17.73 -2.65
C SER A 120 0.89 -16.93 -2.92
N ARG A 121 1.20 -15.95 -2.06
CA ARG A 121 2.44 -15.16 -2.15
C ARG A 121 3.67 -16.00 -1.82
N GLU A 122 3.64 -16.80 -0.77
CA GLU A 122 4.75 -17.68 -0.38
C GLU A 122 5.08 -18.67 -1.49
N ASN A 123 4.09 -19.38 -2.01
CA ASN A 123 4.25 -20.30 -3.13
C ASN A 123 4.87 -19.61 -4.38
N ARG A 124 4.44 -18.38 -4.68
CA ARG A 124 5.03 -17.59 -5.76
C ARG A 124 6.50 -17.27 -5.47
N ASN A 125 6.81 -16.83 -4.25
CA ASN A 125 8.16 -16.43 -3.84
C ASN A 125 9.14 -17.61 -3.92
N GLU A 126 8.77 -18.80 -3.48
CA GLU A 126 9.57 -20.02 -3.61
C GLU A 126 9.89 -20.34 -5.09
N LYS A 127 8.88 -20.25 -5.97
CA LYS A 127 9.08 -20.43 -7.43
C LYS A 127 10.02 -19.37 -8.00
N MET A 128 9.90 -18.11 -7.58
CA MET A 128 10.81 -17.04 -8.00
C MET A 128 12.25 -17.28 -7.53
N CYS A 129 12.45 -17.74 -6.28
CA CYS A 129 13.77 -18.15 -5.80
C CYS A 129 14.37 -19.29 -6.65
N ALA A 130 13.55 -20.26 -7.05
CA ALA A 130 14.01 -21.34 -7.92
C ALA A 130 14.49 -20.82 -9.29
N LEU A 131 13.70 -19.93 -9.93
CA LEU A 131 14.07 -19.33 -11.21
C LEU A 131 15.33 -18.45 -11.10
N LEU A 132 15.47 -17.67 -10.01
CA LEU A 132 16.67 -16.85 -9.79
C LEU A 132 17.93 -17.70 -9.66
N ARG A 133 17.85 -18.88 -9.01
CA ARG A 133 18.99 -19.83 -8.95
C ARG A 133 19.38 -20.37 -10.33
N GLU A 134 18.44 -20.52 -11.26
CA GLU A 134 18.74 -20.89 -12.66
C GLU A 134 19.51 -19.78 -13.40
N HIS A 135 19.53 -18.56 -12.86
CA HIS A 135 20.31 -17.42 -13.33
C HIS A 135 21.55 -17.12 -12.47
N ASP A 136 22.12 -18.15 -11.82
CA ASP A 136 23.33 -18.07 -10.99
C ASP A 136 23.22 -17.09 -9.79
N ILE A 137 22.01 -16.87 -9.28
CA ILE A 137 21.74 -16.04 -8.10
C ILE A 137 21.48 -16.96 -6.91
N ASP A 138 22.38 -16.94 -5.92
CA ASP A 138 22.22 -17.73 -4.69
C ASP A 138 21.20 -17.08 -3.76
N ILE A 139 19.95 -17.55 -3.85
CA ILE A 139 18.82 -17.04 -3.08
C ILE A 139 17.87 -18.17 -2.68
N THR A 140 17.42 -18.16 -1.43
CA THR A 140 16.33 -19.03 -0.94
C THR A 140 15.25 -18.19 -0.27
N TYR A 141 14.07 -18.76 -0.10
CA TYR A 141 12.99 -18.05 0.59
C TYR A 141 13.32 -17.85 2.07
N GLU A 142 14.00 -18.83 2.70
CA GLU A 142 14.50 -18.74 4.08
C GLU A 142 15.54 -17.62 4.25
N ALA A 143 16.41 -17.41 3.26
CA ALA A 143 17.37 -16.32 3.28
C ALA A 143 16.69 -14.95 3.23
N LEU A 144 15.64 -14.83 2.41
CA LEU A 144 14.82 -13.62 2.38
C LEU A 144 14.10 -13.36 3.72
N LEU A 145 13.50 -14.40 4.31
CA LEU A 145 12.84 -14.26 5.63
C LEU A 145 13.83 -13.89 6.74
N ALA A 146 15.06 -14.38 6.66
CA ALA A 146 16.13 -14.04 7.61
C ALA A 146 16.63 -12.59 7.46
N GLU A 147 16.71 -12.08 6.23
CA GLU A 147 17.15 -10.70 5.95
C GLU A 147 16.03 -9.67 6.24
N PHE A 148 14.76 -10.07 6.08
CA PHE A 148 13.58 -9.21 6.30
C PHE A 148 12.62 -9.82 7.35
N PRO A 149 13.02 -9.89 8.63
CA PRO A 149 12.26 -10.59 9.66
C PRO A 149 10.91 -9.92 9.91
N GLY A 150 9.84 -10.69 9.91
CA GLY A 150 8.47 -10.23 10.17
C GLY A 150 7.79 -9.51 9.02
N ALA A 151 8.48 -9.33 7.88
CA ALA A 151 7.89 -8.73 6.69
C ALA A 151 7.20 -9.77 5.79
N VAL A 152 6.12 -9.35 5.14
CA VAL A 152 5.57 -10.09 4.00
C VAL A 152 6.45 -9.83 2.78
N ILE A 153 7.13 -10.88 2.29
CA ILE A 153 8.11 -10.78 1.20
C ILE A 153 7.44 -10.38 -0.11
N THR A 154 7.78 -9.20 -0.62
CA THR A 154 7.36 -8.64 -1.92
C THR A 154 8.50 -8.71 -2.95
N ARG A 155 8.23 -8.35 -4.21
CA ARG A 155 9.28 -8.24 -5.24
C ARG A 155 10.35 -7.19 -4.91
N ALA A 156 9.99 -6.17 -4.13
CA ALA A 156 10.96 -5.19 -3.65
C ALA A 156 12.02 -5.81 -2.72
N HIS A 157 11.65 -6.80 -1.90
CA HIS A 157 12.60 -7.53 -1.07
C HIS A 157 13.58 -8.36 -1.91
N PHE A 158 13.10 -9.02 -2.97
CA PHE A 158 14.00 -9.67 -3.93
C PHE A 158 14.98 -8.67 -4.53
N ALA A 159 14.50 -7.52 -4.99
CA ALA A 159 15.36 -6.49 -5.56
C ALA A 159 16.39 -5.97 -4.54
N ARG A 160 16.00 -5.78 -3.28
CA ARG A 160 16.92 -5.38 -2.21
C ARG A 160 17.97 -6.46 -1.92
N TYR A 161 17.55 -7.72 -1.83
CA TYR A 161 18.47 -8.85 -1.65
C TYR A 161 19.50 -8.92 -2.78
N LEU A 162 19.04 -8.83 -4.04
CA LEU A 162 19.95 -8.84 -5.19
C LEU A 162 20.93 -7.66 -5.16
N LEU A 163 20.47 -6.49 -4.72
CA LEU A 163 21.31 -5.29 -4.62
C LEU A 163 22.33 -5.42 -3.48
N SER A 164 21.91 -5.83 -2.28
CA SER A 164 22.78 -5.98 -1.11
C SER A 164 23.85 -7.06 -1.30
N HIS A 165 23.54 -8.11 -2.08
CA HIS A 165 24.47 -9.20 -2.39
C HIS A 165 25.29 -8.96 -3.68
N GLY A 166 25.15 -7.80 -4.33
CA GLY A 166 25.99 -7.40 -5.47
C GLY A 166 25.64 -8.03 -6.81
N TYR A 167 24.47 -8.68 -6.94
CA TYR A 167 23.99 -9.25 -8.21
C TYR A 167 23.54 -8.19 -9.22
N ILE A 168 23.16 -7.01 -8.73
CA ILE A 168 22.69 -5.86 -9.52
C ILE A 168 23.26 -4.56 -8.98
N GLN A 169 23.16 -3.46 -9.78
CA GLN A 169 23.64 -2.14 -9.42
C GLN A 169 22.53 -1.17 -8.97
N SER A 170 21.25 -1.52 -9.18
CA SER A 170 20.12 -0.68 -8.79
C SER A 170 18.85 -1.50 -8.63
N MET A 171 17.93 -1.04 -7.78
CA MET A 171 16.58 -1.63 -7.64
C MET A 171 15.88 -1.75 -8.99
N LYS A 172 15.99 -0.72 -9.84
CA LYS A 172 15.41 -0.72 -11.19
C LYS A 172 15.91 -1.88 -12.03
N GLU A 173 17.20 -2.20 -11.96
CA GLU A 173 17.78 -3.31 -12.71
C GLU A 173 17.15 -4.66 -12.34
N ALA A 174 16.79 -4.88 -11.07
CA ALA A 174 16.08 -6.11 -10.68
C ALA A 174 14.76 -6.27 -11.42
N PHE A 175 13.98 -5.19 -11.50
CA PHE A 175 12.70 -5.20 -12.21
C PHE A 175 12.85 -5.27 -13.72
N ASP A 176 13.88 -4.65 -14.29
CA ASP A 176 14.12 -4.69 -15.73
C ASP A 176 14.63 -6.04 -16.23
N ARG A 177 15.36 -6.83 -15.38
CA ARG A 177 16.06 -8.04 -15.81
C ARG A 177 15.51 -9.34 -15.24
N TYR A 178 14.96 -9.32 -14.03
CA TYR A 178 14.66 -10.56 -13.30
C TYR A 178 13.22 -10.67 -12.82
N VAL A 179 12.73 -9.72 -11.99
CA VAL A 179 11.50 -9.88 -11.21
C VAL A 179 10.32 -9.02 -11.67
N GLY A 180 10.54 -8.16 -12.68
CA GLY A 180 9.48 -7.35 -13.28
C GLY A 180 8.56 -8.18 -14.17
N ASP A 181 7.42 -7.60 -14.55
CA ASP A 181 6.45 -8.22 -15.44
C ASP A 181 7.13 -8.62 -16.77
N HIS A 182 6.87 -9.86 -17.22
CA HIS A 182 7.49 -10.44 -18.41
C HIS A 182 9.01 -10.76 -18.33
N CYS A 183 9.64 -10.57 -17.16
CA CYS A 183 11.01 -10.98 -16.93
C CYS A 183 11.13 -12.49 -16.62
N PRO A 184 12.31 -13.12 -16.83
CA PRO A 184 12.46 -14.57 -16.75
C PRO A 184 12.17 -15.17 -15.37
N CYS A 185 12.36 -14.41 -14.30
CA CYS A 185 12.08 -14.86 -12.92
C CYS A 185 10.74 -14.36 -12.36
N PHE A 186 9.92 -13.76 -13.21
CA PHE A 186 8.56 -13.36 -12.82
C PHE A 186 7.64 -14.57 -12.75
N VAL A 187 6.93 -14.70 -11.64
CA VAL A 187 5.86 -15.70 -11.46
C VAL A 187 4.58 -14.96 -11.08
N PRO A 188 3.50 -15.08 -11.88
CA PRO A 188 2.22 -14.50 -11.52
C PRO A 188 1.64 -15.19 -10.27
N ARG A 189 0.80 -14.48 -9.53
CA ARG A 189 0.08 -15.09 -8.39
C ARG A 189 -1.06 -15.94 -8.91
N GLU A 190 -1.11 -17.20 -8.45
CA GLU A 190 -2.21 -18.10 -8.78
C GLU A 190 -3.41 -17.82 -7.86
N LYS A 191 -4.61 -17.75 -8.45
CA LYS A 191 -5.93 -17.87 -7.79
C LYS A 191 -6.42 -16.72 -6.91
N VAL A 192 -5.72 -15.59 -6.80
CA VAL A 192 -6.25 -14.42 -6.09
C VAL A 192 -6.67 -13.37 -7.12
N THR A 193 -7.94 -13.06 -7.19
CA THR A 193 -8.52 -12.12 -8.16
C THR A 193 -8.91 -10.80 -7.49
N PRO A 194 -8.98 -9.68 -8.24
CA PRO A 194 -9.50 -8.41 -7.70
C PRO A 194 -10.94 -8.54 -7.17
N ALA A 195 -11.75 -9.43 -7.75
CA ALA A 195 -13.11 -9.72 -7.29
C ALA A 195 -13.11 -10.30 -5.85
N GLN A 196 -12.26 -11.30 -5.60
CA GLN A 196 -12.11 -11.89 -4.26
C GLN A 196 -11.58 -10.86 -3.24
N ALA A 197 -10.68 -9.97 -3.65
CA ALA A 197 -10.20 -8.89 -2.78
C ALA A 197 -11.33 -7.90 -2.42
N VAL A 198 -12.18 -7.51 -3.38
CA VAL A 198 -13.37 -6.68 -3.09
C VAL A 198 -14.28 -7.36 -2.10
N GLU A 199 -14.61 -8.64 -2.30
CA GLU A 199 -15.48 -9.41 -1.39
C GLU A 199 -14.87 -9.53 0.01
N LEU A 200 -13.57 -9.78 0.11
CA LEU A 200 -12.85 -9.87 1.39
C LEU A 200 -12.89 -8.54 2.16
N ILE A 201 -12.60 -7.43 1.48
CA ILE A 201 -12.62 -6.09 2.09
C ILE A 201 -14.03 -5.73 2.56
N LEU A 202 -15.06 -5.99 1.74
CA LEU A 202 -16.46 -5.77 2.11
C LEU A 202 -16.90 -6.66 3.28
N GLY A 203 -16.48 -7.92 3.29
CA GLY A 203 -16.73 -8.86 4.39
C GLY A 203 -16.14 -8.36 5.72
N ALA A 204 -15.01 -7.68 5.68
CA ALA A 204 -14.40 -7.01 6.84
C ALA A 204 -15.05 -5.63 7.18
N GLY A 205 -16.18 -5.27 6.55
CA GLY A 205 -16.82 -3.97 6.75
C GLY A 205 -16.04 -2.78 6.18
N GLY A 206 -14.99 -3.05 5.40
CA GLY A 206 -14.10 -2.06 4.82
C GLY A 206 -14.61 -1.49 3.49
N VAL A 207 -13.84 -0.56 2.96
CA VAL A 207 -14.10 0.17 1.72
C VAL A 207 -13.07 -0.27 0.68
N PRO A 208 -13.46 -1.06 -0.35
CA PRO A 208 -12.56 -1.48 -1.42
C PRO A 208 -12.29 -0.34 -2.42
N VAL A 209 -11.02 -0.11 -2.68
CA VAL A 209 -10.49 0.92 -3.58
C VAL A 209 -9.55 0.27 -4.59
N LEU A 210 -9.73 0.52 -5.89
CA LEU A 210 -8.77 0.11 -6.92
C LEU A 210 -7.55 1.03 -6.85
N ALA A 211 -6.39 0.46 -6.50
CA ALA A 211 -5.15 1.21 -6.32
C ALA A 211 -4.48 1.57 -7.66
N HIS A 212 -3.88 2.72 -7.75
CA HIS A 212 -2.99 3.22 -8.83
C HIS A 212 -3.21 2.64 -10.25
N PRO A 213 -4.43 2.68 -10.82
CA PRO A 213 -4.79 1.94 -12.04
C PRO A 213 -3.98 2.30 -13.30
N ILE A 214 -3.39 3.47 -13.39
CA ILE A 214 -2.49 3.85 -14.51
C ILE A 214 -1.25 2.96 -14.56
N LEU A 215 -0.74 2.51 -13.41
CA LEU A 215 0.47 1.68 -13.35
C LEU A 215 0.29 0.27 -13.91
N TYR A 216 -0.94 -0.17 -14.18
CA TYR A 216 -1.18 -1.46 -14.82
C TYR A 216 -0.84 -1.46 -16.30
N HIS A 217 -0.66 -0.28 -16.92
CA HIS A 217 -0.38 -0.14 -18.35
C HIS A 217 -1.38 -0.94 -19.20
N MET A 218 -2.65 -0.90 -18.83
CA MET A 218 -3.76 -1.45 -19.59
C MET A 218 -4.26 -0.45 -20.61
N SER A 219 -4.88 -0.95 -21.70
CA SER A 219 -5.68 -0.08 -22.56
C SER A 219 -6.91 0.45 -21.81
N ASP A 220 -7.43 1.60 -22.24
CA ASP A 220 -8.61 2.21 -21.63
C ASP A 220 -9.81 1.25 -21.60
N ASP A 221 -10.03 0.49 -22.69
CA ASP A 221 -11.12 -0.49 -22.77
C ASP A 221 -10.96 -1.65 -21.75
N ARG A 222 -9.72 -2.11 -21.52
CA ARG A 222 -9.47 -3.16 -20.52
C ARG A 222 -9.66 -2.64 -19.11
N LEU A 223 -9.17 -1.44 -18.82
CA LEU A 223 -9.36 -0.81 -17.52
C LEU A 223 -10.84 -0.52 -17.26
N ASP A 224 -11.55 -0.02 -18.24
CA ASP A 224 -13.00 0.22 -18.18
C ASP A 224 -13.78 -1.06 -17.88
N THR A 225 -13.42 -2.16 -18.56
CA THR A 225 -14.04 -3.49 -18.31
C THR A 225 -13.78 -3.97 -16.89
N LEU A 226 -12.53 -3.90 -16.42
CA LEU A 226 -12.16 -4.28 -15.04
C LEU A 226 -12.98 -3.48 -14.01
N VAL A 227 -13.04 -2.15 -14.16
CA VAL A 227 -13.78 -1.29 -13.23
C VAL A 227 -15.29 -1.60 -13.28
N ALA A 228 -15.86 -1.84 -14.46
CA ALA A 228 -17.26 -2.23 -14.60
C ALA A 228 -17.59 -3.56 -13.93
N GLU A 229 -16.69 -4.53 -14.00
CA GLU A 229 -16.82 -5.84 -13.33
C GLU A 229 -16.75 -5.68 -11.82
N LEU A 230 -15.72 -4.97 -11.32
CA LEU A 230 -15.53 -4.74 -9.88
C LEU A 230 -16.65 -3.90 -9.25
N LYS A 231 -17.19 -2.90 -9.99
CA LYS A 231 -18.34 -2.12 -9.51
C LYS A 231 -19.56 -2.99 -9.24
N LYS A 232 -19.82 -3.99 -10.08
CA LYS A 232 -20.95 -4.94 -9.88
C LYS A 232 -20.80 -5.78 -8.61
N ILE A 233 -19.55 -6.03 -8.18
CA ILE A 233 -19.23 -6.81 -6.98
C ILE A 233 -19.26 -5.92 -5.73
N GLY A 234 -19.09 -4.61 -5.89
CA GLY A 234 -19.16 -3.65 -4.79
C GLY A 234 -17.92 -2.77 -4.63
N LEU A 235 -17.11 -2.58 -5.67
CA LEU A 235 -16.04 -1.59 -5.66
C LEU A 235 -16.62 -0.21 -5.29
N VAL A 236 -16.04 0.45 -4.31
CA VAL A 236 -16.50 1.74 -3.77
C VAL A 236 -15.66 2.91 -4.26
N GLY A 237 -14.35 2.73 -4.34
CA GLY A 237 -13.43 3.81 -4.67
C GLY A 237 -12.39 3.43 -5.72
N ILE A 238 -11.71 4.47 -6.21
CA ILE A 238 -10.59 4.35 -7.14
C ILE A 238 -9.55 5.42 -6.80
N GLU A 239 -8.28 5.05 -6.84
CA GLU A 239 -7.18 5.97 -6.54
C GLU A 239 -6.90 6.86 -7.76
N ALA A 240 -7.38 8.11 -7.68
CA ALA A 240 -7.21 9.10 -8.73
C ALA A 240 -6.14 10.16 -8.40
N ILE A 241 -5.81 10.34 -7.12
CA ILE A 241 -4.77 11.26 -6.66
C ILE A 241 -3.57 10.41 -6.23
N TYR A 242 -2.52 10.38 -7.08
CA TYR A 242 -1.40 9.47 -6.86
C TYR A 242 -0.06 10.13 -7.21
N SER A 243 1.01 9.75 -6.51
CA SER A 243 2.34 10.38 -6.55
C SER A 243 2.90 10.62 -7.94
N THR A 244 2.72 9.67 -8.86
CA THR A 244 3.34 9.70 -10.20
C THR A 244 2.40 10.17 -11.30
N TYR A 245 1.13 10.41 -10.99
CA TYR A 245 0.17 10.84 -12.01
C TYR A 245 0.43 12.26 -12.46
N ASN A 246 0.33 12.45 -13.76
CA ASN A 246 0.21 13.78 -14.34
C ASN A 246 -1.28 14.20 -14.40
N THR A 247 -1.51 15.48 -14.72
CA THR A 247 -2.87 16.05 -14.76
C THR A 247 -3.81 15.33 -15.75
N ALA A 248 -3.29 14.75 -16.83
CA ALA A 248 -4.12 14.04 -17.80
C ALA A 248 -4.54 12.67 -17.26
N GLU A 249 -3.62 11.95 -16.61
CA GLU A 249 -3.87 10.67 -15.95
C GLU A 249 -4.85 10.82 -14.79
N GLU A 250 -4.66 11.82 -13.93
CA GLU A 250 -5.62 12.11 -12.85
C GLU A 250 -7.01 12.42 -13.42
N ARG A 251 -7.10 13.23 -14.47
CA ARG A 251 -8.40 13.53 -15.15
C ARG A 251 -9.04 12.28 -15.73
N GLN A 252 -8.25 11.40 -16.34
CA GLN A 252 -8.72 10.13 -16.89
C GLN A 252 -9.38 9.29 -15.80
N ILE A 253 -8.70 9.08 -14.66
CA ILE A 253 -9.22 8.25 -13.56
C ILE A 253 -10.41 8.91 -12.86
N ARG A 254 -10.42 10.24 -12.69
CA ARG A 254 -11.61 10.97 -12.21
C ARG A 254 -12.80 10.83 -13.15
N GLY A 255 -12.57 10.79 -14.47
CA GLY A 255 -13.61 10.52 -15.47
C GLY A 255 -14.18 9.11 -15.33
N LEU A 256 -13.31 8.12 -15.11
CA LEU A 256 -13.71 6.73 -14.89
C LEU A 256 -14.49 6.58 -13.58
N ALA A 257 -14.04 7.25 -12.50
CA ALA A 257 -14.76 7.32 -11.23
C ALA A 257 -16.18 7.88 -11.39
N SER A 258 -16.31 8.99 -12.11
CA SER A 258 -17.61 9.60 -12.40
C SER A 258 -18.52 8.71 -13.23
N LYS A 259 -17.96 8.00 -14.22
CA LYS A 259 -18.72 7.06 -15.07
C LYS A 259 -19.36 5.93 -14.28
N TYR A 260 -18.67 5.42 -13.26
CA TYR A 260 -19.11 4.27 -12.47
C TYR A 260 -19.60 4.65 -11.08
N ASP A 261 -19.82 5.93 -10.79
CA ASP A 261 -20.21 6.41 -9.47
C ASP A 261 -19.31 5.83 -8.36
N LEU A 262 -17.99 6.01 -8.54
CA LEU A 262 -16.98 5.63 -7.57
C LEU A 262 -16.50 6.87 -6.81
N LYS A 263 -16.17 6.65 -5.54
CA LYS A 263 -15.52 7.66 -4.71
C LYS A 263 -14.05 7.79 -5.13
N ILE A 264 -13.50 9.00 -4.96
CA ILE A 264 -12.07 9.25 -5.19
C ILE A 264 -11.30 8.87 -3.94
N SER A 265 -10.18 8.17 -4.14
CA SER A 265 -9.12 7.98 -3.15
C SER A 265 -7.82 8.60 -3.64
N GLY A 266 -6.85 8.67 -2.74
CA GLY A 266 -5.51 9.11 -3.09
C GLY A 266 -4.51 8.85 -1.98
N GLY A 267 -3.26 8.70 -2.37
CA GLY A 267 -2.15 8.46 -1.46
C GLY A 267 -0.80 8.56 -2.13
N SER A 268 0.23 8.61 -1.29
CA SER A 268 1.60 8.71 -1.80
C SER A 268 2.16 7.38 -2.29
N ASP A 269 1.65 6.27 -1.75
CA ASP A 269 2.26 4.95 -1.89
C ASP A 269 3.71 4.98 -1.35
N PHE A 270 3.86 5.56 -0.15
CA PHE A 270 5.13 5.76 0.52
C PHE A 270 5.75 4.45 0.97
N HIS A 271 7.04 4.25 0.63
CA HIS A 271 7.82 3.08 1.02
C HIS A 271 9.18 3.46 1.64
N GLY A 272 9.37 4.73 1.99
CA GLY A 272 10.64 5.25 2.50
C GLY A 272 11.79 5.07 1.51
N ALA A 273 12.91 4.51 1.95
CA ALA A 273 14.11 4.36 1.14
C ALA A 273 13.93 3.44 -0.10
N ASN A 274 12.90 2.60 -0.14
CA ASN A 274 12.61 1.75 -1.31
C ASN A 274 12.02 2.54 -2.48
N LYS A 275 11.36 3.69 -2.20
CA LYS A 275 10.90 4.65 -3.21
C LYS A 275 11.40 6.07 -2.84
N PRO A 276 12.71 6.36 -2.91
CA PRO A 276 13.33 7.55 -2.29
C PRO A 276 12.87 8.89 -2.87
N LYS A 277 12.16 8.91 -3.98
CA LYS A 277 11.59 10.12 -4.58
C LYS A 277 10.16 10.38 -4.13
N ILE A 278 9.54 9.43 -3.43
CA ILE A 278 8.16 9.53 -2.94
C ILE A 278 8.21 9.82 -1.45
N ASP A 279 7.68 10.95 -1.07
CA ASP A 279 7.63 11.39 0.32
C ASP A 279 6.21 11.28 0.88
N LEU A 280 6.08 10.99 2.16
CA LEU A 280 4.81 10.82 2.85
C LEU A 280 3.95 12.09 2.72
N GLY A 281 2.71 11.92 2.30
CA GLY A 281 1.72 12.99 2.12
C GLY A 281 1.95 13.89 0.91
N THR A 282 3.17 13.98 0.39
CA THR A 282 3.51 14.91 -0.70
C THR A 282 3.99 14.24 -1.99
N GLY A 283 4.16 12.92 -1.99
CA GLY A 283 4.59 12.17 -3.16
C GLY A 283 5.89 12.70 -3.76
N TRP A 284 5.88 13.06 -5.04
CA TRP A 284 7.00 13.75 -5.69
C TRP A 284 7.03 15.28 -5.40
N GLY A 285 6.49 15.68 -4.24
CA GLY A 285 6.48 17.07 -3.78
C GLY A 285 5.29 17.91 -4.28
N LYS A 286 4.32 17.30 -4.95
CA LYS A 286 3.12 17.98 -5.48
C LYS A 286 1.81 17.28 -5.12
N LEU A 287 1.88 16.10 -4.53
CA LEU A 287 0.70 15.37 -4.09
C LEU A 287 0.00 16.17 -2.99
N TYR A 288 -1.30 16.25 -3.08
CA TYR A 288 -2.15 16.80 -2.04
C TYR A 288 -3.48 16.04 -2.04
N VAL A 289 -3.74 15.29 -0.97
CA VAL A 289 -5.02 14.62 -0.76
C VAL A 289 -5.78 15.37 0.33
N PRO A 290 -6.86 16.09 -0.02
CA PRO A 290 -7.63 16.85 0.95
C PRO A 290 -8.40 15.94 1.91
N ASP A 291 -8.71 16.44 3.12
CA ASP A 291 -9.42 15.69 4.17
C ASP A 291 -10.81 15.22 3.72
N GLU A 292 -11.45 15.97 2.82
CA GLU A 292 -12.77 15.64 2.26
C GLU A 292 -12.74 14.30 1.48
N VAL A 293 -11.59 13.90 0.95
CA VAL A 293 -11.43 12.60 0.30
C VAL A 293 -11.63 11.47 1.31
N LEU A 294 -11.01 11.58 2.48
CA LEU A 294 -11.20 10.63 3.58
C LEU A 294 -12.64 10.62 4.07
N GLU A 295 -13.21 11.80 4.31
CA GLU A 295 -14.59 11.91 4.83
C GLU A 295 -15.60 11.30 3.86
N ASN A 296 -15.41 11.48 2.55
CA ASN A 296 -16.27 10.87 1.54
C ASN A 296 -16.13 9.33 1.50
N LEU A 297 -14.97 8.78 1.85
CA LEU A 297 -14.72 7.34 1.87
C LEU A 297 -15.21 6.67 3.15
N ARG A 298 -15.43 7.43 4.24
CA ARG A 298 -15.90 6.83 5.50
C ARG A 298 -17.16 6.01 5.28
N PRO A 299 -17.21 4.78 5.81
CA PRO A 299 -18.44 3.99 5.80
C PRO A 299 -19.52 4.69 6.61
N GLU A 300 -20.78 4.60 6.16
CA GLU A 300 -21.90 5.09 6.95
C GLU A 300 -21.95 4.36 8.30
N LYS A 301 -22.06 5.12 9.38
CA LYS A 301 -22.25 4.52 10.72
C LYS A 301 -23.55 3.73 10.72
N LYS A 302 -23.44 2.40 10.82
CA LYS A 302 -24.59 1.50 11.02
C LYS A 302 -25.25 1.73 12.38
#